data_efffca515f8e1ca3cd0f1c652141d462
#
_entry.id   efffca515f8e1ca3cd0f1c652141d462
#
_cell.length_a   1.000
_cell.length_b   1.000
_cell.length_c   1.000
_cell.angle_alpha   90.00
_cell.angle_beta   90.00
_cell.angle_gamma   90.00
#
_symmetry.space_group_name_H-M   'P 1'
#
loop_
_entity.id
_entity.type
_entity.pdbx_description
1 polymer ?
#
loop_
_entity_poly.entity_id
_entity_poly.type
_entity_poly.pdbx_seq_one_letter_code
_entity_poly.pdbx_strand_id
1 'polypeptide(L)'
;MATVAQKVMPSIVSITGTYVTTYDYWFNSYQQESTGAGSGIIIGKDDQYLYLATNYHVVQNAKSLSVTFVNDKSADATVKGYVENNDIAVVTVKLADISDDTLNEIKEIQVGSSDDLSVGDPCVAIGNALGYGQSVTVGYISALNREISASDETVKVLQTDAAINPGNSGGALVNMQGELIGINTAKYSDTSVEGMGYALPISDIQDIINDLIAGKKVASDGTASGQAYLGISAQTITSQYSQLLNMPEGVYISSVEQGSAAEECGLQSGDIICSLDGEDIADMDTFHDRIVACKPGDKVTIVYYRNNNGNYEKQTTTATLQEKQ
;
A
#
# COMPACT_ATOMS: atom_id res chain seq x y z
N MET A 1 19.96 -16.32 -10.46
CA MET A 1 19.86 -15.71 -9.13
C MET A 1 20.96 -14.68 -8.89
N ALA A 2 22.25 -15.06 -8.80
CA ALA A 2 23.33 -14.08 -8.54
C ALA A 2 23.35 -12.92 -9.56
N THR A 3 23.15 -13.19 -10.84
CA THR A 3 23.09 -12.17 -11.91
C THR A 3 21.90 -11.21 -11.71
N VAL A 4 20.75 -11.72 -11.26
CA VAL A 4 19.55 -10.91 -10.97
C VAL A 4 19.85 -9.98 -9.79
N ALA A 5 20.39 -10.52 -8.70
CA ALA A 5 20.77 -9.74 -7.54
C ALA A 5 21.76 -8.63 -7.92
N GLN A 6 22.86 -8.95 -8.62
CA GLN A 6 23.84 -7.96 -9.08
C GLN A 6 23.25 -6.85 -9.97
N LYS A 7 22.24 -7.18 -10.79
CA LYS A 7 21.53 -6.20 -11.63
C LYS A 7 20.72 -5.23 -10.79
N VAL A 8 20.05 -5.71 -9.73
CA VAL A 8 19.05 -4.96 -8.94
C VAL A 8 19.68 -4.26 -7.72
N MET A 9 20.73 -4.82 -7.12
CA MET A 9 21.40 -4.26 -5.94
C MET A 9 21.69 -2.75 -6.02
N PRO A 10 22.13 -2.18 -7.16
CA PRO A 10 22.34 -0.74 -7.30
C PRO A 10 21.06 0.11 -7.17
N SER A 11 19.88 -0.50 -7.23
CA SER A 11 18.58 0.16 -7.08
C SER A 11 18.04 0.09 -5.65
N ILE A 12 18.73 -0.61 -4.74
CA ILE A 12 18.28 -0.83 -3.36
C ILE A 12 19.12 -0.02 -2.40
N VAL A 13 18.46 0.67 -1.49
CA VAL A 13 19.07 1.50 -0.46
C VAL A 13 18.64 1.05 0.94
N SER A 14 19.44 1.41 1.95
CA SER A 14 19.01 1.36 3.35
C SER A 14 18.36 2.68 3.72
N ILE A 15 17.23 2.65 4.41
CA ILE A 15 16.61 3.82 5.02
C ILE A 15 16.73 3.68 6.53
N THR A 16 17.34 4.65 7.17
CA THR A 16 17.48 4.73 8.64
C THR A 16 16.69 5.93 9.16
N GLY A 17 15.77 5.68 10.07
CA GLY A 17 15.01 6.71 10.76
C GLY A 17 15.44 6.90 12.20
N THR A 18 15.48 8.15 12.68
CA THR A 18 15.61 8.48 14.09
C THR A 18 14.24 8.79 14.66
N TYR A 19 13.87 8.12 15.74
CA TYR A 19 12.59 8.24 16.42
C TYR A 19 12.79 8.79 17.82
N VAL A 20 11.88 9.65 18.27
CA VAL A 20 11.91 10.21 19.62
C VAL A 20 10.65 9.80 20.36
N THR A 21 10.82 9.00 21.40
CA THR A 21 9.73 8.66 22.32
C THR A 21 9.83 9.55 23.56
N THR A 22 8.77 10.29 23.88
CA THR A 22 8.69 11.11 25.08
C THR A 22 7.97 10.31 26.16
N TYR A 23 8.62 10.15 27.30
CA TYR A 23 8.03 9.53 28.50
C TYR A 23 7.77 10.64 29.52
N ASP A 24 6.49 10.88 29.84
CA ASP A 24 6.09 11.84 30.89
C ASP A 24 6.00 11.11 32.22
N TYR A 25 6.87 11.48 33.18
CA TYR A 25 6.86 10.96 34.53
C TYR A 25 6.64 12.09 35.52
N TRP A 26 5.43 12.23 36.05
CA TRP A 26 4.92 13.17 37.05
C TRP A 26 5.27 14.65 36.78
N PHE A 27 6.50 15.09 36.84
CA PHE A 27 6.91 16.47 36.58
C PHE A 27 8.12 16.59 35.64
N ASN A 28 8.58 15.47 35.06
CA ASN A 28 9.72 15.43 34.15
C ASN A 28 9.38 14.66 32.90
N SER A 29 9.62 15.26 31.72
CA SER A 29 9.57 14.60 30.43
C SER A 29 10.97 14.12 30.06
N TYR A 30 11.11 12.83 29.77
CA TYR A 30 12.33 12.24 29.26
C TYR A 30 12.14 11.88 27.79
N GLN A 31 13.07 12.31 26.95
CA GLN A 31 13.10 11.92 25.54
C GLN A 31 14.12 10.80 25.37
N GLN A 32 13.68 9.70 24.77
CA GLN A 32 14.55 8.61 24.36
C GLN A 32 14.60 8.56 22.84
N GLU A 33 15.80 8.68 22.29
CA GLU A 33 16.02 8.48 20.85
C GLU A 33 16.26 6.99 20.58
N SER A 34 15.64 6.49 19.53
CA SER A 34 15.84 5.15 18.98
C SER A 34 16.03 5.23 17.48
N THR A 35 16.73 4.25 16.92
CA THR A 35 16.92 4.15 15.48
C THR A 35 16.17 2.93 14.94
N GLY A 36 15.47 3.10 13.84
CA GLY A 36 14.86 2.02 13.07
C GLY A 36 15.45 2.00 11.67
N ALA A 37 15.41 0.86 11.03
CA ALA A 37 15.91 0.75 9.67
C ALA A 37 15.04 -0.19 8.83
N GLY A 38 14.98 0.11 7.56
CA GLY A 38 14.35 -0.67 6.52
C GLY A 38 15.06 -0.48 5.19
N SER A 39 14.43 -0.88 4.13
CA SER A 39 14.95 -0.75 2.76
C SER A 39 14.14 0.25 1.96
N GLY A 40 14.70 0.73 0.86
CA GLY A 40 14.04 1.52 -0.15
C GLY A 40 14.49 1.14 -1.55
N ILE A 41 13.70 1.49 -2.53
CA ILE A 41 13.89 1.17 -3.94
C ILE A 41 13.98 2.47 -4.73
N ILE A 42 15.06 2.66 -5.49
CA ILE A 42 15.21 3.80 -6.41
C ILE A 42 14.28 3.60 -7.61
N ILE A 43 13.25 4.44 -7.71
CA ILE A 43 12.18 4.31 -8.70
C ILE A 43 12.22 5.40 -9.78
N GLY A 44 13.02 6.46 -9.59
CA GLY A 44 13.15 7.54 -10.57
C GLY A 44 13.90 8.73 -10.02
N LYS A 45 14.10 9.71 -10.86
CA LYS A 45 14.68 11.02 -10.50
C LYS A 45 14.17 12.11 -11.44
N ASP A 46 14.24 13.35 -10.97
CA ASP A 46 14.11 14.54 -11.79
C ASP A 46 15.42 15.37 -11.78
N ASP A 47 15.34 16.65 -12.12
CA ASP A 47 16.51 17.54 -12.12
C ASP A 47 17.01 17.92 -10.71
N GLN A 48 16.24 17.65 -9.65
CA GLN A 48 16.53 18.07 -8.26
C GLN A 48 16.57 16.92 -7.27
N TYR A 49 15.75 15.89 -7.46
CA TYR A 49 15.52 14.85 -6.48
C TYR A 49 15.65 13.43 -7.06
N LEU A 50 16.19 12.54 -6.25
CA LEU A 50 16.07 11.11 -6.39
C LEU A 50 14.83 10.66 -5.62
N TYR A 51 13.99 9.81 -6.22
CA TYR A 51 12.76 9.26 -5.65
C TYR A 51 12.94 7.81 -5.24
N LEU A 52 12.51 7.50 -4.04
CA LEU A 52 12.61 6.18 -3.44
C LEU A 52 11.22 5.73 -3.01
N ALA A 53 10.81 4.51 -3.38
CA ALA A 53 9.66 3.86 -2.81
C ALA A 53 10.07 3.02 -1.60
N THR A 54 9.23 2.99 -0.56
CA THR A 54 9.40 2.18 0.65
C THR A 54 8.06 1.94 1.31
N ASN A 55 8.01 1.12 2.37
CA ASN A 55 6.82 1.01 3.20
C ASN A 55 6.64 2.25 4.09
N TYR A 56 5.37 2.60 4.35
CA TYR A 56 5.04 3.71 5.25
C TYR A 56 5.54 3.44 6.68
N HIS A 57 5.36 2.22 7.19
CA HIS A 57 5.83 1.87 8.54
C HIS A 57 7.35 2.01 8.74
N VAL A 58 8.15 2.02 7.67
CA VAL A 58 9.61 2.26 7.72
C VAL A 58 9.93 3.72 8.03
N VAL A 59 9.07 4.65 7.62
CA VAL A 59 9.30 6.10 7.74
C VAL A 59 8.33 6.81 8.68
N GLN A 60 7.31 6.10 9.15
CA GLN A 60 6.27 6.63 10.04
C GLN A 60 6.88 7.19 11.32
N ASN A 61 6.51 8.44 11.67
CA ASN A 61 6.97 9.14 12.88
C ASN A 61 8.49 9.34 13.01
N ALA A 62 9.26 9.18 11.93
CA ALA A 62 10.68 9.48 11.95
C ALA A 62 10.91 10.99 12.07
N LYS A 63 11.74 11.42 13.04
CA LYS A 63 12.19 12.80 13.21
C LYS A 63 13.16 13.22 12.10
N SER A 64 13.99 12.30 11.66
CA SER A 64 14.92 12.47 10.55
C SER A 64 15.13 11.14 9.84
N LEU A 65 15.39 11.21 8.54
CA LEU A 65 15.68 10.07 7.68
C LEU A 65 17.03 10.25 7.02
N SER A 66 17.79 9.15 6.92
CA SER A 66 19.02 9.04 6.15
C SER A 66 18.94 7.84 5.23
N VAL A 67 19.43 8.00 4.01
CA VAL A 67 19.52 6.95 3.00
C VAL A 67 20.96 6.59 2.79
N THR A 68 21.28 5.29 2.87
CA THR A 68 22.62 4.75 2.57
C THR A 68 22.56 3.95 1.27
N PHE A 69 23.41 4.32 0.33
CA PHE A 69 23.51 3.74 -1.01
C PHE A 69 24.41 2.50 -1.05
N VAL A 70 24.46 1.85 -2.21
CA VAL A 70 25.23 0.63 -2.46
C VAL A 70 26.73 0.74 -2.17
N ASN A 71 27.28 1.95 -2.20
CA ASN A 71 28.69 2.26 -1.91
C ASN A 71 28.95 2.80 -0.50
N ASP A 72 28.03 2.54 0.42
CA ASP A 72 28.09 2.95 1.84
C ASP A 72 28.10 4.48 2.06
N LYS A 73 27.80 5.28 1.02
CA LYS A 73 27.60 6.72 1.16
C LYS A 73 26.17 6.99 1.61
N SER A 74 26.01 7.99 2.49
CA SER A 74 24.70 8.37 3.01
C SER A 74 24.35 9.81 2.65
N ALA A 75 23.05 10.07 2.53
CA ALA A 75 22.50 11.40 2.34
C ALA A 75 21.22 11.55 3.16
N ASP A 76 20.91 12.80 3.53
CA ASP A 76 19.65 13.12 4.21
C ASP A 76 18.47 12.94 3.27
N ALA A 77 17.36 12.46 3.84
CA ALA A 77 16.16 12.17 3.10
C ALA A 77 14.91 12.78 3.76
N THR A 78 13.87 12.99 2.96
CA THR A 78 12.59 13.52 3.44
C THR A 78 11.44 12.72 2.85
N VAL A 79 10.36 12.52 3.63
CA VAL A 79 9.14 11.92 3.11
C VAL A 79 8.45 12.94 2.19
N LYS A 80 8.22 12.57 0.93
CA LYS A 80 7.48 13.37 -0.04
C LYS A 80 5.98 13.19 0.11
N GLY A 81 5.55 11.97 0.39
CA GLY A 81 4.17 11.61 0.63
C GLY A 81 4.02 10.13 0.98
N TYR A 82 2.86 9.76 1.47
CA TYR A 82 2.57 8.38 1.88
C TYR A 82 1.08 8.09 1.81
N VAL A 83 0.75 6.80 1.78
CA VAL A 83 -0.61 6.27 1.95
C VAL A 83 -0.53 5.18 3.01
N GLU A 84 -1.14 5.44 4.16
CA GLU A 84 -1.04 4.59 5.34
C GLU A 84 -1.69 3.23 5.13
N ASN A 85 -2.93 3.22 4.59
CA ASN A 85 -3.70 1.99 4.37
C ASN A 85 -3.03 1.03 3.38
N ASN A 86 -2.25 1.56 2.42
CA ASN A 86 -1.50 0.75 1.46
C ASN A 86 -0.07 0.44 1.94
N ASP A 87 0.31 0.95 3.12
CA ASP A 87 1.67 0.84 3.67
C ASP A 87 2.75 1.27 2.68
N ILE A 88 2.50 2.36 1.92
CA ILE A 88 3.43 2.88 0.91
C ILE A 88 3.85 4.32 1.22
N ALA A 89 5.12 4.63 1.00
CA ALA A 89 5.67 5.98 1.08
C ALA A 89 6.67 6.25 -0.05
N VAL A 90 6.73 7.50 -0.48
CA VAL A 90 7.77 8.02 -1.35
C VAL A 90 8.69 8.93 -0.54
N VAL A 91 9.98 8.66 -0.62
CA VAL A 91 11.05 9.42 0.03
C VAL A 91 11.88 10.10 -1.05
N THR A 92 12.38 11.29 -0.76
CA THR A 92 13.25 12.06 -1.67
C THR A 92 14.62 12.32 -1.05
N VAL A 93 15.64 12.26 -1.89
CA VAL A 93 17.00 12.71 -1.60
C VAL A 93 17.37 13.79 -2.61
N LYS A 94 17.93 14.91 -2.16
CA LYS A 94 18.38 15.94 -3.10
C LYS A 94 19.59 15.44 -3.88
N LEU A 95 19.56 15.56 -5.20
CA LEU A 95 20.68 15.15 -6.05
C LEU A 95 21.98 15.91 -5.71
N ALA A 96 21.86 17.17 -5.26
CA ALA A 96 22.99 17.98 -4.83
C ALA A 96 23.72 17.42 -3.58
N ASP A 97 23.06 16.59 -2.79
CA ASP A 97 23.59 15.97 -1.58
C ASP A 97 24.20 14.57 -1.86
N ILE A 98 24.12 14.10 -3.13
CA ILE A 98 24.65 12.82 -3.59
C ILE A 98 25.93 13.07 -4.39
N SER A 99 27.03 12.36 -4.05
CA SER A 99 28.28 12.47 -4.80
C SER A 99 28.17 11.89 -6.21
N ASP A 100 28.95 12.44 -7.15
CA ASP A 100 29.01 11.95 -8.53
C ASP A 100 29.35 10.45 -8.61
N ASP A 101 30.26 9.97 -7.75
CA ASP A 101 30.61 8.54 -7.67
C ASP A 101 29.38 7.70 -7.35
N THR A 102 28.57 8.14 -6.36
CA THR A 102 27.32 7.45 -6.00
C THR A 102 26.32 7.49 -7.14
N LEU A 103 26.13 8.67 -7.79
CA LEU A 103 25.20 8.82 -8.92
C LEU A 103 25.57 7.91 -10.10
N ASN A 104 26.85 7.61 -10.29
CA ASN A 104 27.31 6.70 -11.35
C ASN A 104 27.10 5.21 -11.00
N GLU A 105 26.99 4.86 -9.74
CA GLU A 105 26.81 3.49 -9.27
C GLU A 105 25.35 3.09 -9.11
N ILE A 106 24.49 4.03 -8.69
CA ILE A 106 23.07 3.74 -8.47
C ILE A 106 22.29 3.62 -9.79
N LYS A 107 21.18 2.90 -9.74
CA LYS A 107 20.28 2.69 -10.90
C LYS A 107 18.83 2.79 -10.48
N GLU A 108 18.03 3.32 -11.36
CA GLU A 108 16.57 3.19 -11.26
C GLU A 108 16.17 1.73 -11.52
N ILE A 109 15.23 1.22 -10.74
CA ILE A 109 14.73 -0.14 -10.93
C ILE A 109 13.85 -0.20 -12.18
N GLN A 110 13.92 -1.32 -12.89
CA GLN A 110 12.96 -1.58 -13.94
C GLN A 110 11.67 -2.10 -13.30
N VAL A 111 10.55 -1.44 -13.55
CA VAL A 111 9.23 -1.87 -13.08
C VAL A 111 8.68 -2.93 -14.02
N GLY A 112 8.21 -4.04 -13.44
CA GLY A 112 7.51 -5.12 -14.13
C GLY A 112 6.00 -5.02 -13.91
N SER A 113 5.31 -6.16 -13.99
CA SER A 113 3.88 -6.31 -13.75
C SER A 113 3.65 -7.42 -12.72
N SER A 114 2.81 -7.16 -11.72
CA SER A 114 2.36 -8.21 -10.79
C SER A 114 1.14 -8.96 -11.32
N ASP A 115 0.43 -8.42 -12.32
CA ASP A 115 -0.78 -9.02 -12.90
C ASP A 115 -0.47 -10.22 -13.79
N ASP A 116 0.76 -10.25 -14.34
CA ASP A 116 1.23 -11.32 -15.22
C ASP A 116 1.80 -12.54 -14.46
N LEU A 117 1.81 -12.49 -13.12
CA LEU A 117 2.39 -13.53 -12.27
C LEU A 117 1.50 -14.77 -12.18
N SER A 118 2.15 -15.90 -12.03
CA SER A 118 1.52 -17.17 -11.72
C SER A 118 2.06 -17.76 -10.41
N VAL A 119 1.23 -18.50 -9.68
CA VAL A 119 1.71 -19.28 -8.53
C VAL A 119 2.74 -20.29 -9.00
N GLY A 120 3.90 -20.30 -8.32
CA GLY A 120 5.06 -21.10 -8.71
C GLY A 120 6.12 -20.33 -9.50
N ASP A 121 5.87 -19.06 -9.87
CA ASP A 121 6.90 -18.24 -10.51
C ASP A 121 8.05 -17.96 -9.52
N PRO A 122 9.32 -18.08 -9.96
CA PRO A 122 10.46 -17.79 -9.11
C PRO A 122 10.61 -16.29 -8.87
N CYS A 123 10.95 -15.92 -7.65
CA CYS A 123 11.17 -14.53 -7.26
C CYS A 123 12.42 -14.38 -6.38
N VAL A 124 12.92 -13.15 -6.31
CA VAL A 124 14.07 -12.76 -5.49
C VAL A 124 13.67 -11.54 -4.64
N ALA A 125 13.76 -11.69 -3.33
CA ALA A 125 13.56 -10.58 -2.42
C ALA A 125 14.92 -9.98 -2.04
N ILE A 126 15.04 -8.65 -2.19
CA ILE A 126 16.28 -7.90 -1.96
C ILE A 126 15.98 -6.73 -1.04
N GLY A 127 16.78 -6.59 0.01
CA GLY A 127 16.74 -5.45 0.92
C GLY A 127 18.12 -5.11 1.44
N ASN A 128 18.22 -3.99 2.17
CA ASN A 128 19.48 -3.51 2.76
C ASN A 128 19.22 -2.98 4.17
N ALA A 129 18.92 -3.91 5.10
CA ALA A 129 18.64 -3.53 6.47
C ALA A 129 19.90 -3.17 7.25
N LEU A 130 19.79 -2.10 8.04
CA LEU A 130 20.77 -1.70 9.05
C LEU A 130 22.19 -1.38 8.50
N GLY A 131 22.37 -1.30 7.18
CA GLY A 131 23.70 -1.09 6.60
C GLY A 131 24.70 -2.24 6.83
N TYR A 132 24.22 -3.41 7.34
CA TYR A 132 25.07 -4.60 7.49
C TYR A 132 25.31 -5.34 6.15
N GLY A 133 24.92 -4.72 5.05
CA GLY A 133 24.99 -5.28 3.71
C GLY A 133 23.64 -5.71 3.18
N GLN A 134 23.57 -5.79 1.85
CA GLN A 134 22.35 -6.20 1.17
C GLN A 134 22.03 -7.67 1.44
N SER A 135 20.80 -7.95 1.78
CA SER A 135 20.25 -9.30 1.97
C SER A 135 19.49 -9.71 0.73
N VAL A 136 19.76 -10.91 0.25
CA VAL A 136 19.08 -11.49 -0.91
C VAL A 136 18.51 -12.85 -0.50
N THR A 137 17.20 -13.01 -0.61
CA THR A 137 16.53 -14.28 -0.42
C THR A 137 15.81 -14.68 -1.71
N VAL A 138 15.62 -15.98 -1.90
CA VAL A 138 15.07 -16.55 -3.13
C VAL A 138 13.92 -17.48 -2.77
N GLY A 139 12.86 -17.42 -3.55
CA GLY A 139 11.70 -18.27 -3.38
C GLY A 139 10.81 -18.26 -4.61
N TYR A 140 9.56 -18.57 -4.38
CA TYR A 140 8.52 -18.67 -5.40
C TYR A 140 7.28 -17.88 -4.93
N ILE A 141 6.48 -17.44 -5.88
CA ILE A 141 5.15 -16.89 -5.59
C ILE A 141 4.26 -18.05 -5.11
N SER A 142 3.81 -17.97 -3.85
CA SER A 142 3.01 -19.02 -3.20
C SER A 142 1.50 -18.76 -3.33
N ALA A 143 1.08 -17.49 -3.38
CA ALA A 143 -0.29 -17.08 -3.64
C ALA A 143 -0.32 -15.66 -4.23
N LEU A 144 -1.37 -15.38 -5.01
CA LEU A 144 -1.70 -14.07 -5.58
C LEU A 144 -2.96 -13.53 -4.91
N ASN A 145 -3.11 -12.20 -4.89
CA ASN A 145 -4.30 -11.50 -4.43
C ASN A 145 -4.79 -11.95 -3.04
N ARG A 146 -3.84 -12.25 -2.13
CA ARG A 146 -4.21 -12.65 -0.78
C ARG A 146 -4.58 -11.42 0.02
N GLU A 147 -5.79 -11.41 0.56
CA GLU A 147 -6.23 -10.37 1.47
C GLU A 147 -5.78 -10.68 2.89
N ILE A 148 -5.10 -9.72 3.50
CA ILE A 148 -4.69 -9.80 4.90
C ILE A 148 -5.34 -8.65 5.65
N SER A 149 -6.11 -9.00 6.68
CA SER A 149 -6.70 -8.01 7.58
C SER A 149 -5.76 -7.82 8.77
N ALA A 150 -5.27 -6.59 8.95
CA ALA A 150 -4.53 -6.18 10.13
C ALA A 150 -5.25 -4.96 10.74
N SER A 151 -5.75 -5.10 11.96
CA SER A 151 -6.62 -4.10 12.60
C SER A 151 -7.92 -3.90 11.80
N ASP A 152 -8.21 -2.69 11.33
CA ASP A 152 -9.41 -2.36 10.56
C ASP A 152 -9.14 -2.22 9.05
N GLU A 153 -7.94 -2.62 8.60
CA GLU A 153 -7.50 -2.47 7.20
C GLU A 153 -7.34 -3.85 6.54
N THR A 154 -7.77 -3.95 5.29
CA THR A 154 -7.53 -5.13 4.44
C THR A 154 -6.61 -4.72 3.30
N VAL A 155 -5.49 -5.41 3.15
CA VAL A 155 -4.48 -5.14 2.12
C VAL A 155 -4.32 -6.38 1.25
N LYS A 156 -4.31 -6.19 -0.07
CA LYS A 156 -3.97 -7.25 -1.03
C LYS A 156 -2.45 -7.41 -1.08
N VAL A 157 -1.98 -8.65 -1.02
CA VAL A 157 -0.54 -8.96 -1.05
C VAL A 157 -0.24 -10.15 -1.95
N LEU A 158 0.99 -10.18 -2.47
CA LEU A 158 1.63 -11.37 -2.98
C LEU A 158 2.19 -12.17 -1.79
N GLN A 159 1.98 -13.48 -1.79
CA GLN A 159 2.64 -14.38 -0.84
C GLN A 159 3.82 -15.07 -1.51
N THR A 160 4.94 -15.18 -0.79
CA THR A 160 6.15 -15.89 -1.25
C THR A 160 6.74 -16.71 -0.10
N ASP A 161 7.46 -17.78 -0.44
CA ASP A 161 8.30 -18.54 0.50
C ASP A 161 9.74 -18.00 0.61
N ALA A 162 10.09 -16.96 -0.19
CA ALA A 162 11.30 -16.18 0.04
C ALA A 162 11.26 -15.57 1.45
N ALA A 163 12.34 -15.67 2.21
CA ALA A 163 12.37 -15.16 3.58
C ALA A 163 12.24 -13.63 3.60
N ILE A 164 11.13 -13.14 4.13
CA ILE A 164 10.86 -11.72 4.40
C ILE A 164 11.00 -11.50 5.90
N ASN A 165 11.91 -10.60 6.29
CA ASN A 165 12.24 -10.31 7.68
C ASN A 165 12.30 -8.79 7.90
N PRO A 166 12.22 -8.31 9.15
CA PRO A 166 12.54 -6.93 9.46
C PRO A 166 13.91 -6.59 8.88
N GLY A 167 13.92 -5.63 7.94
CA GLY A 167 15.14 -5.23 7.27
C GLY A 167 15.09 -5.33 5.75
N ASN A 168 14.41 -6.31 5.15
CA ASN A 168 14.08 -6.24 3.74
C ASN A 168 12.70 -5.61 3.47
N SER A 169 11.95 -5.23 4.50
CA SER A 169 10.76 -4.36 4.38
C SER A 169 11.10 -3.06 3.65
N GLY A 170 10.27 -2.70 2.68
CA GLY A 170 10.49 -1.57 1.78
C GLY A 170 11.47 -1.85 0.64
N GLY A 171 12.09 -3.04 0.62
CA GLY A 171 12.94 -3.52 -0.46
C GLY A 171 12.14 -4.20 -1.58
N ALA A 172 12.85 -4.61 -2.63
CA ALA A 172 12.23 -5.14 -3.85
C ALA A 172 11.95 -6.64 -3.77
N LEU A 173 10.78 -7.05 -4.25
CA LEU A 173 10.53 -8.38 -4.79
C LEU A 173 10.65 -8.28 -6.31
N VAL A 174 11.52 -9.08 -6.91
CA VAL A 174 11.76 -9.03 -8.36
C VAL A 174 11.59 -10.40 -9.02
N ASN A 175 11.23 -10.39 -10.31
CA ASN A 175 11.21 -11.57 -11.16
C ASN A 175 12.61 -11.97 -11.62
N MET A 176 12.71 -13.02 -12.43
CA MET A 176 14.00 -13.53 -12.96
C MET A 176 14.66 -12.61 -13.99
N GLN A 177 13.95 -11.63 -14.53
CA GLN A 177 14.47 -10.58 -15.40
C GLN A 177 15.06 -9.41 -14.58
N GLY A 178 14.84 -9.39 -13.25
CA GLY A 178 15.23 -8.33 -12.34
C GLY A 178 14.31 -7.12 -12.46
N GLU A 179 13.03 -7.36 -12.74
CA GLU A 179 11.98 -6.36 -12.80
C GLU A 179 11.19 -6.39 -11.50
N LEU A 180 10.83 -5.22 -10.98
CA LEU A 180 10.07 -5.05 -9.75
C LEU A 180 8.66 -5.59 -9.93
N ILE A 181 8.27 -6.58 -9.13
CA ILE A 181 6.93 -7.17 -9.10
C ILE A 181 6.19 -6.88 -7.79
N GLY A 182 6.91 -6.42 -6.76
CA GLY A 182 6.31 -6.02 -5.49
C GLY A 182 7.29 -5.36 -4.54
N ILE A 183 6.76 -4.75 -3.47
CA ILE A 183 7.54 -4.18 -2.37
C ILE A 183 7.39 -5.10 -1.16
N ASN A 184 8.51 -5.64 -0.66
CA ASN A 184 8.53 -6.55 0.49
C ASN A 184 7.96 -5.85 1.73
N THR A 185 7.12 -6.54 2.52
CA THR A 185 6.59 -6.02 3.77
C THR A 185 6.61 -7.09 4.86
N ALA A 186 7.28 -6.80 5.98
CA ALA A 186 7.27 -7.66 7.16
C ALA A 186 6.15 -7.31 8.14
N LYS A 187 5.39 -6.21 7.91
CA LYS A 187 4.28 -5.76 8.78
C LYS A 187 3.23 -6.86 9.00
N TYR A 188 3.01 -7.68 7.98
CA TYR A 188 1.96 -8.72 8.00
C TYR A 188 2.50 -10.13 8.24
N SER A 189 3.82 -10.28 8.46
CA SER A 189 4.43 -11.58 8.71
C SER A 189 4.18 -12.03 10.14
N ASP A 190 3.59 -13.20 10.32
CA ASP A 190 3.47 -13.84 11.61
C ASP A 190 4.78 -14.58 11.91
N THR A 191 5.51 -14.11 12.92
CA THR A 191 6.80 -14.70 13.33
C THR A 191 6.68 -16.13 13.85
N SER A 192 5.46 -16.63 14.11
CA SER A 192 5.19 -18.01 14.51
C SER A 192 5.05 -18.97 13.32
N VAL A 193 4.97 -18.46 12.09
CA VAL A 193 4.79 -19.27 10.86
C VAL A 193 5.96 -19.06 9.93
N GLU A 194 6.79 -20.08 9.76
CA GLU A 194 7.91 -20.07 8.83
C GLU A 194 7.42 -20.27 7.38
N GLY A 195 8.11 -19.60 6.43
CA GLY A 195 7.87 -19.78 4.99
C GLY A 195 6.69 -19.00 4.43
N MET A 196 6.17 -17.98 5.14
CA MET A 196 5.18 -17.04 4.64
C MET A 196 5.72 -15.63 4.66
N GLY A 197 6.19 -15.15 3.51
CA GLY A 197 6.57 -13.77 3.26
C GLY A 197 5.51 -13.06 2.43
N TYR A 198 5.46 -11.72 2.54
CA TYR A 198 4.48 -10.91 1.84
C TYR A 198 5.14 -9.73 1.13
N ALA A 199 4.55 -9.34 0.00
CA ALA A 199 4.92 -8.14 -0.72
C ALA A 199 3.67 -7.44 -1.28
N LEU A 200 3.69 -6.12 -1.31
CA LEU A 200 2.66 -5.31 -1.97
C LEU A 200 2.80 -5.45 -3.47
N PRO A 201 1.74 -5.84 -4.23
CA PRO A 201 1.82 -5.99 -5.68
C PRO A 201 2.15 -4.66 -6.36
N ILE A 202 3.09 -4.64 -7.28
CA ILE A 202 3.50 -3.37 -7.92
C ILE A 202 2.39 -2.76 -8.77
N SER A 203 1.57 -3.57 -9.46
CA SER A 203 0.47 -3.09 -10.29
C SER A 203 -0.58 -2.33 -9.48
N ASP A 204 -0.82 -2.74 -8.21
CA ASP A 204 -1.81 -2.09 -7.34
C ASP A 204 -1.32 -0.76 -6.76
N ILE A 205 0.00 -0.55 -6.65
CA ILE A 205 0.59 0.61 -5.96
C ILE A 205 1.34 1.58 -6.87
N GLN A 206 1.57 1.24 -8.14
CA GLN A 206 2.36 2.06 -9.05
C GLN A 206 1.74 3.44 -9.30
N ASP A 207 0.43 3.51 -9.46
CA ASP A 207 -0.27 4.78 -9.68
C ASP A 207 -0.22 5.66 -8.43
N ILE A 208 -0.34 5.05 -7.24
CA ILE A 208 -0.14 5.73 -5.94
C ILE A 208 1.25 6.36 -5.88
N ILE A 209 2.28 5.58 -6.21
CA ILE A 209 3.67 6.04 -6.23
C ILE A 209 3.85 7.22 -7.20
N ASN A 210 3.30 7.12 -8.42
CA ASN A 210 3.37 8.16 -9.44
C ASN A 210 2.67 9.45 -8.97
N ASP A 211 1.53 9.34 -8.33
CA ASP A 211 0.77 10.48 -7.79
C ASP A 211 1.51 11.15 -6.63
N LEU A 212 2.12 10.36 -5.73
CA LEU A 212 2.97 10.88 -4.66
C LEU A 212 4.22 11.61 -5.21
N ILE A 213 4.85 11.09 -6.25
CA ILE A 213 5.97 11.75 -6.95
C ILE A 213 5.51 13.08 -7.55
N ALA A 214 4.35 13.09 -8.18
CA ALA A 214 3.77 14.30 -8.78
C ALA A 214 3.30 15.34 -7.73
N GLY A 215 3.35 14.99 -6.43
CA GLY A 215 2.90 15.85 -5.33
C GLY A 215 1.38 16.00 -5.27
N LYS A 216 0.64 15.08 -5.88
CA LYS A 216 -0.81 15.01 -5.72
C LYS A 216 -1.15 14.53 -4.32
N LYS A 217 -2.25 15.03 -3.77
CA LYS A 217 -2.82 14.43 -2.57
C LYS A 217 -3.41 13.08 -2.95
N VAL A 218 -3.01 12.05 -2.24
CA VAL A 218 -3.58 10.71 -2.35
C VAL A 218 -4.35 10.45 -1.07
N ALA A 219 -5.58 10.00 -1.18
CA ALA A 219 -6.41 9.70 -0.01
C ALA A 219 -5.86 8.47 0.74
N SER A 220 -6.28 8.29 2.00
CA SER A 220 -5.78 7.21 2.88
C SER A 220 -5.96 5.79 2.32
N ASP A 221 -6.95 5.61 1.43
CA ASP A 221 -7.21 4.34 0.73
C ASP A 221 -6.47 4.18 -0.61
N GLY A 222 -5.55 5.09 -0.94
CA GLY A 222 -4.75 5.04 -2.16
C GLY A 222 -5.42 5.64 -3.40
N THR A 223 -6.64 6.17 -3.28
CA THR A 223 -7.29 6.85 -4.42
C THR A 223 -6.74 8.25 -4.61
N ALA A 224 -6.55 8.69 -5.85
CA ALA A 224 -6.10 10.06 -6.13
C ALA A 224 -7.12 11.07 -5.62
N SER A 225 -6.63 12.15 -4.97
CA SER A 225 -7.48 13.32 -4.65
C SER A 225 -8.10 13.87 -5.94
N GLY A 226 -9.40 14.12 -5.91
CA GLY A 226 -10.14 14.53 -7.10
C GLY A 226 -10.91 13.40 -7.78
N GLN A 227 -10.86 12.18 -7.28
CA GLN A 227 -11.74 11.10 -7.73
C GLN A 227 -13.14 11.20 -7.11
N ALA A 228 -14.09 10.60 -7.80
CA ALA A 228 -15.45 10.48 -7.29
C ALA A 228 -15.45 9.59 -6.03
N TYR A 229 -16.19 10.03 -5.02
CA TYR A 229 -16.21 9.39 -3.71
C TYR A 229 -17.62 9.32 -3.14
N LEU A 230 -17.99 8.15 -2.60
CA LEU A 230 -19.28 7.94 -1.96
C LEU A 230 -19.25 8.18 -0.43
N GLY A 231 -18.13 7.88 0.23
CA GLY A 231 -17.93 8.07 1.66
C GLY A 231 -18.46 6.93 2.52
N ILE A 232 -18.05 5.72 2.21
CA ILE A 232 -18.38 4.51 3.00
C ILE A 232 -17.13 3.70 3.29
N SER A 233 -17.12 3.01 4.45
CA SER A 233 -16.28 1.84 4.67
C SER A 233 -17.17 0.60 4.46
N ALA A 234 -16.71 -0.35 3.68
CA ALA A 234 -17.54 -1.47 3.29
C ALA A 234 -16.71 -2.74 3.05
N GLN A 235 -17.38 -3.88 2.97
CA GLN A 235 -16.76 -5.19 2.72
C GLN A 235 -17.66 -6.08 1.85
N THR A 236 -17.04 -7.01 1.13
CA THR A 236 -17.77 -7.97 0.30
C THR A 236 -18.50 -9.00 1.16
N ILE A 237 -19.81 -9.23 0.89
CA ILE A 237 -20.52 -10.40 1.37
C ILE A 237 -20.39 -11.51 0.32
N THR A 238 -19.49 -12.47 0.60
CA THR A 238 -19.32 -13.62 -0.28
C THR A 238 -20.52 -14.56 -0.24
N SER A 239 -20.68 -15.40 -1.27
CA SER A 239 -21.77 -16.41 -1.34
C SER A 239 -21.79 -17.35 -0.12
N GLN A 240 -20.63 -17.61 0.51
CA GLN A 240 -20.58 -18.42 1.75
C GLN A 240 -21.21 -17.68 2.93
N TYR A 241 -20.89 -16.41 3.13
CA TYR A 241 -21.48 -15.59 4.20
C TYR A 241 -22.97 -15.31 3.94
N SER A 242 -23.35 -15.07 2.68
CA SER A 242 -24.73 -14.90 2.27
C SER A 242 -25.59 -16.09 2.71
N GLN A 243 -25.16 -17.30 2.41
CA GLN A 243 -25.87 -18.53 2.79
C GLN A 243 -25.86 -18.78 4.31
N LEU A 244 -24.74 -18.53 4.97
CA LEU A 244 -24.59 -18.77 6.42
C LEU A 244 -25.45 -17.83 7.26
N LEU A 245 -25.50 -16.56 6.87
CA LEU A 245 -26.19 -15.50 7.63
C LEU A 245 -27.56 -15.13 7.06
N ASN A 246 -27.97 -15.77 5.97
CA ASN A 246 -29.21 -15.48 5.24
C ASN A 246 -29.30 -13.98 4.85
N MET A 247 -28.20 -13.45 4.31
CA MET A 247 -28.04 -12.06 3.88
C MET A 247 -27.96 -11.99 2.34
N PRO A 248 -28.40 -10.90 1.69
CA PRO A 248 -28.12 -10.67 0.28
C PRO A 248 -26.63 -10.61 -0.03
N GLU A 249 -26.22 -11.05 -1.23
CA GLU A 249 -24.86 -10.83 -1.76
C GLU A 249 -24.68 -9.36 -2.14
N GLY A 250 -23.44 -8.87 -2.07
CA GLY A 250 -23.10 -7.50 -2.42
C GLY A 250 -22.08 -6.86 -1.48
N VAL A 251 -22.08 -5.55 -1.42
CA VAL A 251 -21.15 -4.73 -0.62
C VAL A 251 -21.85 -4.25 0.65
N TYR A 252 -21.44 -4.80 1.81
CA TYR A 252 -21.96 -4.45 3.13
C TYR A 252 -21.29 -3.17 3.65
N ILE A 253 -22.09 -2.16 3.97
CA ILE A 253 -21.61 -0.90 4.56
C ILE A 253 -21.36 -1.11 6.06
N SER A 254 -20.11 -1.04 6.48
CA SER A 254 -19.71 -1.09 7.89
C SER A 254 -19.83 0.29 8.57
N SER A 255 -19.50 1.37 7.84
CA SER A 255 -19.69 2.74 8.32
C SER A 255 -19.94 3.72 7.17
N VAL A 256 -20.58 4.85 7.51
CA VAL A 256 -20.79 5.98 6.60
C VAL A 256 -20.09 7.19 7.19
N GLU A 257 -19.33 7.89 6.35
CA GLU A 257 -18.58 9.07 6.73
C GLU A 257 -19.52 10.29 6.87
N GLN A 258 -19.30 11.07 7.91
CA GLN A 258 -20.12 12.25 8.18
C GLN A 258 -19.91 13.32 7.09
N GLY A 259 -20.99 13.87 6.56
CA GLY A 259 -20.97 14.87 5.49
C GLY A 259 -20.70 14.30 4.09
N SER A 260 -20.65 12.97 3.95
CA SER A 260 -20.40 12.30 2.68
C SER A 260 -21.64 12.19 1.78
N ALA A 261 -21.41 11.88 0.49
CA ALA A 261 -22.48 11.59 -0.46
C ALA A 261 -23.39 10.44 -0.01
N ALA A 262 -22.84 9.45 0.70
CA ALA A 262 -23.58 8.34 1.26
C ALA A 262 -24.52 8.78 2.38
N GLU A 263 -24.05 9.63 3.31
CA GLU A 263 -24.89 10.18 4.37
C GLU A 263 -26.02 11.05 3.77
N GLU A 264 -25.68 11.94 2.83
CA GLU A 264 -26.65 12.83 2.19
C GLU A 264 -27.76 12.08 1.44
N CYS A 265 -27.46 10.93 0.82
CA CYS A 265 -28.43 10.10 0.13
C CYS A 265 -29.15 9.09 1.05
N GLY A 266 -28.82 9.07 2.36
CA GLY A 266 -29.51 8.30 3.37
C GLY A 266 -29.08 6.84 3.50
N LEU A 267 -27.89 6.48 3.00
CA LEU A 267 -27.26 5.20 3.28
C LEU A 267 -26.82 5.12 4.74
N GLN A 268 -26.78 3.91 5.30
CA GLN A 268 -26.48 3.68 6.70
C GLN A 268 -25.59 2.43 6.87
N SER A 269 -24.86 2.34 7.98
CA SER A 269 -24.22 1.10 8.40
C SER A 269 -25.27 -0.03 8.49
N GLY A 270 -24.94 -1.20 7.92
CA GLY A 270 -25.82 -2.34 7.81
C GLY A 270 -26.57 -2.46 6.47
N ASP A 271 -26.51 -1.45 5.60
CA ASP A 271 -27.03 -1.54 4.24
C ASP A 271 -26.09 -2.41 3.37
N ILE A 272 -26.67 -3.08 2.36
CA ILE A 272 -25.91 -3.93 1.43
C ILE A 272 -26.17 -3.42 0.02
N ILE A 273 -25.18 -2.81 -0.61
CA ILE A 273 -25.27 -2.34 -1.99
C ILE A 273 -25.20 -3.54 -2.92
N CYS A 274 -26.17 -3.64 -3.85
CA CYS A 274 -26.25 -4.72 -4.82
C CYS A 274 -26.27 -4.26 -6.27
N SER A 275 -26.45 -2.95 -6.55
CA SER A 275 -26.37 -2.41 -7.90
C SER A 275 -26.03 -0.93 -7.91
N LEU A 276 -25.26 -0.50 -8.92
CA LEU A 276 -24.93 0.89 -9.26
C LEU A 276 -25.31 1.17 -10.71
N ASP A 277 -26.15 2.19 -10.94
CA ASP A 277 -26.66 2.58 -12.28
C ASP A 277 -27.20 1.42 -13.12
N GLY A 278 -27.81 0.41 -12.45
CA GLY A 278 -28.41 -0.75 -13.10
C GLY A 278 -27.45 -1.89 -13.37
N GLU A 279 -26.18 -1.77 -13.01
CA GLU A 279 -25.21 -2.86 -13.06
C GLU A 279 -25.06 -3.53 -11.69
N ASP A 280 -25.00 -4.84 -11.68
CA ASP A 280 -24.89 -5.63 -10.46
C ASP A 280 -23.53 -5.43 -9.80
N ILE A 281 -23.53 -5.24 -8.47
CA ILE A 281 -22.35 -5.11 -7.62
C ILE A 281 -22.25 -6.37 -6.75
N ALA A 282 -21.34 -7.26 -7.12
CA ALA A 282 -21.13 -8.52 -6.40
C ALA A 282 -20.11 -8.39 -5.28
N ASP A 283 -19.13 -7.48 -5.41
CA ASP A 283 -17.97 -7.35 -4.53
C ASP A 283 -17.42 -5.92 -4.50
N MET A 284 -16.42 -5.70 -3.63
CA MET A 284 -15.76 -4.41 -3.49
C MET A 284 -14.98 -3.99 -4.73
N ASP A 285 -14.42 -4.94 -5.48
CA ASP A 285 -13.64 -4.63 -6.68
C ASP A 285 -14.56 -4.04 -7.76
N THR A 286 -15.69 -4.70 -8.03
CA THR A 286 -16.71 -4.19 -8.96
C THR A 286 -17.29 -2.84 -8.50
N PHE A 287 -17.50 -2.67 -7.18
CA PHE A 287 -17.97 -1.40 -6.62
C PHE A 287 -16.94 -0.29 -6.84
N HIS A 288 -15.67 -0.55 -6.52
CA HIS A 288 -14.57 0.41 -6.67
C HIS A 288 -14.41 0.85 -8.14
N ASP A 289 -14.34 -0.09 -9.07
CA ASP A 289 -14.19 0.19 -10.51
C ASP A 289 -15.31 1.09 -11.02
N ARG A 290 -16.54 0.90 -10.53
CA ARG A 290 -17.68 1.73 -10.91
C ARG A 290 -17.61 3.15 -10.36
N ILE A 291 -17.22 3.31 -9.11
CA ILE A 291 -17.05 4.65 -8.51
C ILE A 291 -15.90 5.41 -9.18
N VAL A 292 -14.77 4.76 -9.43
CA VAL A 292 -13.59 5.37 -10.08
C VAL A 292 -13.88 5.79 -11.53
N ALA A 293 -14.76 5.09 -12.22
CA ALA A 293 -15.19 5.47 -13.58
C ALA A 293 -16.07 6.75 -13.61
N CYS A 294 -16.61 7.16 -12.46
CA CYS A 294 -17.40 8.38 -12.32
C CYS A 294 -16.51 9.61 -12.05
N LYS A 295 -17.12 10.79 -12.14
CA LYS A 295 -16.50 12.08 -11.79
C LYS A 295 -17.19 12.68 -10.55
N PRO A 296 -16.46 13.48 -9.75
CA PRO A 296 -17.12 14.29 -8.73
C PRO A 296 -18.26 15.12 -9.32
N GLY A 297 -19.41 15.09 -8.65
CA GLY A 297 -20.65 15.71 -9.12
C GLY A 297 -21.56 14.81 -9.93
N ASP A 298 -21.12 13.64 -10.38
CA ASP A 298 -21.96 12.68 -11.07
C ASP A 298 -23.03 12.11 -10.10
N LYS A 299 -24.20 11.85 -10.64
CA LYS A 299 -25.30 11.22 -9.90
C LYS A 299 -25.35 9.75 -10.23
N VAL A 300 -25.25 8.92 -9.20
CA VAL A 300 -25.32 7.46 -9.32
C VAL A 300 -26.58 6.94 -8.63
N THR A 301 -27.29 6.03 -9.28
CA THR A 301 -28.43 5.34 -8.71
C THR A 301 -27.97 4.10 -7.99
N ILE A 302 -28.19 4.04 -6.68
CA ILE A 302 -27.77 2.94 -5.81
C ILE A 302 -28.96 2.10 -5.42
N VAL A 303 -28.91 0.81 -5.69
CA VAL A 303 -29.87 -0.17 -5.19
C VAL A 303 -29.21 -0.94 -4.06
N TYR A 304 -29.88 -1.01 -2.92
CA TYR A 304 -29.36 -1.64 -1.73
C TYR A 304 -30.44 -2.37 -0.94
N TYR A 305 -30.02 -3.27 -0.07
CA TYR A 305 -30.91 -3.93 0.89
C TYR A 305 -30.69 -3.34 2.27
N ARG A 306 -31.78 -3.02 2.96
CA ARG A 306 -31.77 -2.60 4.37
C ARG A 306 -32.43 -3.63 5.26
N ASN A 307 -31.76 -3.99 6.34
CA ASN A 307 -32.31 -4.91 7.32
C ASN A 307 -33.42 -4.24 8.15
N ASN A 308 -34.61 -4.78 8.10
CA ASN A 308 -35.73 -4.38 8.92
C ASN A 308 -36.19 -5.59 9.77
N ASN A 309 -35.70 -5.68 11.01
CA ASN A 309 -36.02 -6.75 11.97
C ASN A 309 -35.78 -8.17 11.42
N GLY A 310 -34.66 -8.39 10.70
CA GLY A 310 -34.28 -9.68 10.14
C GLY A 310 -34.76 -9.92 8.72
N ASN A 311 -35.55 -8.99 8.14
CA ASN A 311 -35.95 -9.02 6.73
C ASN A 311 -35.17 -7.97 5.95
N TYR A 312 -34.57 -8.36 4.83
CA TYR A 312 -33.86 -7.47 3.92
C TYR A 312 -34.82 -6.90 2.87
N GLU A 313 -35.08 -5.60 2.94
CA GLU A 313 -35.96 -4.89 2.02
C GLU A 313 -35.12 -4.14 0.98
N LYS A 314 -35.42 -4.38 -0.30
CA LYS A 314 -34.75 -3.71 -1.42
C LYS A 314 -35.20 -2.26 -1.52
N GLN A 315 -34.24 -1.34 -1.52
CA GLN A 315 -34.46 0.10 -1.61
C GLN A 315 -33.60 0.70 -2.72
N THR A 316 -33.93 1.92 -3.13
CA THR A 316 -33.17 2.67 -4.15
C THR A 316 -33.00 4.10 -3.70
N THR A 317 -31.82 4.63 -3.86
CA THR A 317 -31.50 6.05 -3.63
C THR A 317 -30.63 6.58 -4.77
N THR A 318 -30.40 7.90 -4.79
CA THR A 318 -29.48 8.54 -5.73
C THR A 318 -28.48 9.36 -4.92
N ALA A 319 -27.21 9.07 -5.09
CA ALA A 319 -26.10 9.82 -4.51
C ALA A 319 -25.51 10.78 -5.55
N THR A 320 -25.13 11.98 -5.12
CA THR A 320 -24.28 12.87 -5.91
C THR A 320 -22.86 12.68 -5.38
N LEU A 321 -21.98 12.05 -6.19
CA LEU A 321 -20.63 11.74 -5.75
C LEU A 321 -19.85 13.02 -5.46
N GLN A 322 -19.16 13.02 -4.33
CA GLN A 322 -18.31 14.14 -3.92
C GLN A 322 -16.89 13.94 -4.44
N GLU A 323 -16.10 15.00 -4.37
CA GLU A 323 -14.66 14.91 -4.58
C GLU A 323 -14.01 14.44 -3.27
N LYS A 324 -13.21 13.40 -3.34
CA LYS A 324 -12.46 12.94 -2.19
C LYS A 324 -11.41 13.99 -1.81
N GLN A 325 -11.49 14.47 -0.57
CA GLN A 325 -10.60 15.52 -0.03
C GLN A 325 -9.29 14.92 0.50
#